data_71065c0a009f82857e617c2ef9255946
#
_entry.id   71065c0a009f82857e617c2ef9255946
#
_cell.length_a   1.000
_cell.length_b   1.000
_cell.length_c   1.000
_cell.angle_alpha   90.00
_cell.angle_beta   90.00
_cell.angle_gamma   90.00
#
_symmetry.space_group_name_H-M   'P 1'
#
loop_
_entity.id
_entity.type
_entity.pdbx_description
1 polymer ?
#
loop_
_entity_poly.entity_id
_entity_poly.type
_entity_poly.pdbx_seq_one_letter_code
_entity_poly.pdbx_strand_id
1 'polypeptide(L)'
;MTQIFRIALLGLALALPLLASGVEPEADRWNLKDLYPSQPGWDKDAGTLEQELKDLSGCAGRLAQSPARFKRCLDLNAEVLKRFYRLYGYASQSRDEDTSLPSGQNLKQRADVLGTRLEEATSFLRPEILGLGRSKVNALLKANKSAAIYAHWLDDILRSASHTLDRRGEELIASFGAATSAAEAVYSTLADAEMPWPKVRLSDGTEVVVDQTAYEKYRALGNRSDRKIVFDAFWSKWREFERTFGVTLYEQLKKDAALAKIRRYPDSLAQALDANRLPQAVYDTLLTQAELHLPTLHRYFKLRARMLGLSEMRYYDIYPPMVSSNLKYPIGLSTELMLASVKPLGEDYVRAMAQGTKSGWMDVYPRPRKRSGAYMNGSAYDVHPYLLLNHNDDYESLTTLAHEWGHAMHSYLSIRSQPFINAEYPTFTAEIASTTNELLLLDHMLKIAQDDSERMIYLDSALENLRGTFFRQAMFAAFERDIHARVDKGESLTGEALTKIYGDILKRYHGDTQGVVKIDEIYTIEWAFIPHFYNRFYVFQYATSITAGAMFASEILNEKPLARERYLNILRAGGSRYPYELVKAAGVDLATAAPYQAIVARMNSIMDQIEVIQAKGK
;
A
#
# COMPACT_ATOMS: atom_id res chain seq x y z
N MET A 1 35.63 -52.65 62.99
CA MET A 1 36.47 -52.69 61.78
C MET A 1 35.51 -52.72 60.57
N THR A 2 35.10 -51.58 60.05
CA THR A 2 34.33 -51.56 58.82
C THR A 2 34.46 -50.16 58.29
N GLN A 3 35.16 -50.01 57.17
CA GLN A 3 35.31 -48.75 56.45
C GLN A 3 34.09 -48.53 55.56
N ILE A 4 33.55 -47.31 55.63
CA ILE A 4 32.41 -46.79 54.86
C ILE A 4 32.99 -46.08 53.65
N PHE A 5 32.66 -46.57 52.43
CA PHE A 5 32.90 -45.89 51.18
C PHE A 5 31.78 -44.86 50.94
N ARG A 6 32.14 -43.61 50.82
CA ARG A 6 31.24 -42.52 50.33
C ARG A 6 31.43 -42.43 48.83
N ILE A 7 30.37 -42.70 48.08
CA ILE A 7 30.26 -42.40 46.65
C ILE A 7 29.65 -40.98 46.52
N ALA A 8 30.42 -40.06 45.95
CA ALA A 8 29.94 -38.73 45.60
C ALA A 8 29.27 -38.82 44.22
N LEU A 9 27.95 -38.60 44.17
CA LEU A 9 27.22 -38.35 42.93
C LEU A 9 27.46 -36.88 42.53
N LEU A 10 28.21 -36.66 41.45
CA LEU A 10 28.20 -35.37 40.73
C LEU A 10 26.90 -35.29 39.93
N GLY A 11 25.99 -34.46 40.39
CA GLY A 11 24.83 -34.04 39.62
C GLY A 11 25.23 -33.06 38.52
N LEU A 12 25.20 -33.52 37.27
CA LEU A 12 25.29 -32.65 36.08
C LEU A 12 23.96 -31.90 35.96
N ALA A 13 23.92 -30.67 36.41
CA ALA A 13 22.79 -29.75 36.13
C ALA A 13 22.87 -29.32 34.65
N LEU A 14 22.07 -29.93 33.81
CA LEU A 14 21.75 -29.42 32.48
C LEU A 14 21.00 -28.08 32.66
N ALA A 15 21.73 -26.99 32.51
CA ALA A 15 21.13 -25.67 32.34
C ALA A 15 20.45 -25.61 30.96
N LEU A 16 19.15 -25.87 30.92
CA LEU A 16 18.30 -25.45 29.81
C LEU A 16 18.33 -23.90 29.77
N PRO A 17 18.61 -23.30 28.63
CA PRO A 17 18.40 -21.85 28.51
C PRO A 17 16.90 -21.59 28.69
N LEU A 18 16.52 -21.00 29.81
CA LEU A 18 15.26 -20.28 29.94
C LEU A 18 15.26 -19.23 28.82
N LEU A 19 14.50 -19.46 27.77
CA LEU A 19 14.02 -18.42 26.91
C LEU A 19 13.28 -17.42 27.84
N ALA A 20 13.98 -16.39 28.25
CA ALA A 20 13.35 -15.25 28.89
C ALA A 20 12.32 -14.74 27.86
N SER A 21 11.05 -15.00 28.12
CA SER A 21 9.96 -14.23 27.53
C SER A 21 10.11 -12.81 28.09
N GLY A 22 10.99 -12.03 27.47
CA GLY A 22 11.10 -10.61 27.75
C GLY A 22 9.74 -10.01 27.43
N VAL A 23 9.06 -9.48 28.44
CA VAL A 23 7.91 -8.62 28.22
C VAL A 23 8.44 -7.44 27.41
N GLU A 24 7.96 -7.30 26.16
CA GLU A 24 8.29 -6.13 25.34
C GLU A 24 8.05 -4.86 26.15
N PRO A 25 8.96 -3.87 26.10
CA PRO A 25 8.74 -2.59 26.74
C PRO A 25 7.37 -2.03 26.32
N GLU A 26 6.60 -1.51 27.25
CA GLU A 26 5.30 -0.88 26.97
C GLU A 26 5.45 0.27 25.95
N ALA A 27 6.64 0.85 25.86
CA ALA A 27 7.01 1.88 24.89
C ALA A 27 7.02 1.38 23.42
N ASP A 28 7.17 0.06 23.17
CA ASP A 28 7.21 -0.53 21.84
C ASP A 28 5.85 -1.05 21.37
N ARG A 29 4.79 -0.71 22.12
CA ARG A 29 3.41 -0.99 21.76
C ARG A 29 2.61 0.30 21.58
N TRP A 30 1.64 0.26 20.70
CA TRP A 30 0.72 1.37 20.56
C TRP A 30 -0.18 1.54 21.80
N ASN A 31 -0.54 2.80 22.11
CA ASN A 31 -1.43 3.12 23.21
C ASN A 31 -2.88 3.31 22.71
N LEU A 32 -3.65 2.25 22.61
CA LEU A 32 -5.05 2.31 22.17
C LEU A 32 -5.97 3.06 23.15
N LYS A 33 -5.49 3.37 24.39
CA LYS A 33 -6.25 4.17 25.34
C LYS A 33 -6.48 5.61 24.87
N ASP A 34 -5.68 6.09 23.92
CA ASP A 34 -5.86 7.39 23.29
C ASP A 34 -7.09 7.42 22.35
N LEU A 35 -7.49 6.26 21.82
CA LEU A 35 -8.76 6.09 21.12
C LEU A 35 -9.90 5.92 22.13
N TYR A 36 -9.85 4.87 22.94
CA TYR A 36 -10.79 4.63 24.02
C TYR A 36 -10.07 4.07 25.25
N PRO A 37 -10.29 4.64 26.44
CA PRO A 37 -9.61 4.20 27.65
C PRO A 37 -9.97 2.76 28.07
N SER A 38 -11.11 2.25 27.58
CA SER A 38 -11.60 0.91 27.86
C SER A 38 -12.73 0.51 26.91
N GLN A 39 -13.03 -0.79 26.81
CA GLN A 39 -14.16 -1.28 26.04
C GLN A 39 -15.52 -0.67 26.48
N PRO A 40 -15.85 -0.49 27.76
CA PRO A 40 -17.08 0.23 28.16
C PRO A 40 -17.15 1.66 27.60
N GLY A 41 -16.02 2.35 27.44
CA GLY A 41 -15.96 3.66 26.77
C GLY A 41 -16.34 3.56 25.30
N TRP A 42 -15.82 2.56 24.60
CA TRP A 42 -16.17 2.23 23.21
C TRP A 42 -17.67 1.88 23.08
N ASP A 43 -18.19 1.03 23.99
CA ASP A 43 -19.61 0.60 23.99
C ASP A 43 -20.56 1.79 24.14
N LYS A 44 -20.22 2.73 25.04
CA LYS A 44 -21.00 3.97 25.24
C LYS A 44 -21.01 4.82 23.96
N ASP A 45 -19.85 4.97 23.32
CA ASP A 45 -19.73 5.81 22.12
C ASP A 45 -20.40 5.16 20.90
N ALA A 46 -20.38 3.81 20.80
CA ALA A 46 -21.15 3.05 19.82
C ALA A 46 -22.66 3.29 19.96
N GLY A 47 -23.18 3.31 21.21
CA GLY A 47 -24.57 3.66 21.48
C GLY A 47 -24.92 5.10 21.09
N THR A 48 -23.98 6.04 21.26
CA THR A 48 -24.14 7.43 20.82
C THR A 48 -24.21 7.48 19.27
N LEU A 49 -23.33 6.76 18.58
CA LEU A 49 -23.36 6.66 17.11
C LEU A 49 -24.72 6.16 16.61
N GLU A 50 -25.27 5.12 17.22
CA GLU A 50 -26.59 4.57 16.82
C GLU A 50 -27.72 5.62 16.94
N GLN A 51 -27.67 6.50 17.94
CA GLN A 51 -28.62 7.59 18.06
C GLN A 51 -28.40 8.66 16.98
N GLU A 52 -27.16 9.07 16.76
CA GLU A 52 -26.80 10.05 15.74
C GLU A 52 -27.16 9.57 14.31
N LEU A 53 -27.05 8.27 14.03
CA LEU A 53 -27.49 7.68 12.76
C LEU A 53 -29.01 7.88 12.53
N LYS A 54 -29.83 7.73 13.59
CA LYS A 54 -31.27 7.99 13.50
C LYS A 54 -31.56 9.49 13.23
N ASP A 55 -30.80 10.37 13.89
CA ASP A 55 -30.94 11.81 13.70
C ASP A 55 -30.51 12.22 12.29
N LEU A 56 -29.46 11.60 11.72
CA LEU A 56 -29.00 11.80 10.36
C LEU A 56 -30.04 11.33 9.34
N SER A 57 -30.64 10.16 9.55
CA SER A 57 -31.74 9.68 8.70
C SER A 57 -32.93 10.65 8.66
N GLY A 58 -33.14 11.42 9.73
CA GLY A 58 -34.14 12.52 9.78
C GLY A 58 -33.81 13.72 8.88
N CYS A 59 -32.65 13.75 8.25
CA CYS A 59 -32.27 14.74 7.23
C CYS A 59 -32.80 14.40 5.82
N ALA A 60 -33.14 13.13 5.57
CA ALA A 60 -33.59 12.67 4.26
C ALA A 60 -34.84 13.44 3.78
N GLY A 61 -34.83 13.89 2.54
CA GLY A 61 -35.86 14.71 1.92
C GLY A 61 -35.93 16.16 2.44
N ARG A 62 -34.98 16.58 3.27
CA ARG A 62 -35.02 17.88 3.97
C ARG A 62 -33.76 18.72 3.82
N LEU A 63 -32.77 18.29 3.03
CA LEU A 63 -31.49 19.01 2.89
C LEU A 63 -31.70 20.46 2.40
N ALA A 64 -32.61 20.67 1.47
CA ALA A 64 -32.84 21.99 0.85
C ALA A 64 -33.87 22.89 1.57
N GLN A 65 -34.37 22.48 2.73
CA GLN A 65 -35.41 23.28 3.45
C GLN A 65 -34.91 24.66 3.83
N SER A 66 -33.65 24.81 4.22
CA SER A 66 -33.00 26.09 4.47
C SER A 66 -31.46 25.93 4.44
N PRO A 67 -30.71 27.05 4.23
CA PRO A 67 -29.25 27.00 4.31
C PRO A 67 -28.70 26.52 5.69
N ALA A 68 -29.42 26.85 6.76
CA ALA A 68 -29.06 26.37 8.10
C ALA A 68 -29.28 24.86 8.26
N ARG A 69 -30.40 24.34 7.74
CA ARG A 69 -30.69 22.89 7.76
C ARG A 69 -29.70 22.13 6.90
N PHE A 70 -29.36 22.64 5.71
CA PHE A 70 -28.36 22.06 4.83
C PHE A 70 -27.04 21.85 5.57
N LYS A 71 -26.50 22.93 6.13
CA LYS A 71 -25.24 22.84 6.89
C LYS A 71 -25.35 21.88 8.07
N ARG A 72 -26.41 21.94 8.87
CA ARG A 72 -26.60 21.06 10.03
C ARG A 72 -26.56 19.57 9.64
N CYS A 73 -27.20 19.20 8.52
CA CYS A 73 -27.17 17.81 8.06
C CYS A 73 -25.79 17.38 7.57
N LEU A 74 -25.03 18.28 6.91
CA LEU A 74 -23.64 18.00 6.53
C LEU A 74 -22.72 17.89 7.75
N ASP A 75 -22.88 18.78 8.75
CA ASP A 75 -22.13 18.70 9.99
C ASP A 75 -22.40 17.38 10.74
N LEU A 76 -23.68 16.99 10.82
CA LEU A 76 -24.06 15.72 11.46
C LEU A 76 -23.47 14.52 10.73
N ASN A 77 -23.48 14.52 9.40
CA ASN A 77 -22.82 13.49 8.61
C ASN A 77 -21.32 13.43 8.91
N ALA A 78 -20.64 14.57 8.98
CA ALA A 78 -19.21 14.63 9.31
C ALA A 78 -18.92 14.09 10.71
N GLU A 79 -19.72 14.46 11.73
CA GLU A 79 -19.55 13.99 13.10
C GLU A 79 -19.81 12.48 13.24
N VAL A 80 -20.83 11.96 12.57
CA VAL A 80 -21.16 10.54 12.52
C VAL A 80 -20.01 9.73 11.90
N LEU A 81 -19.50 10.17 10.76
CA LEU A 81 -18.35 9.53 10.09
C LEU A 81 -17.09 9.57 10.97
N LYS A 82 -16.79 10.72 11.58
CA LYS A 82 -15.63 10.89 12.46
C LYS A 82 -15.70 9.94 13.67
N ARG A 83 -16.85 9.83 14.31
CA ARG A 83 -17.08 8.89 15.42
C ARG A 83 -16.95 7.44 14.96
N PHE A 84 -17.54 7.08 13.83
CA PHE A 84 -17.45 5.74 13.26
C PHE A 84 -15.99 5.32 13.01
N TYR A 85 -15.20 6.18 12.36
CA TYR A 85 -13.80 5.86 12.07
C TYR A 85 -12.96 5.69 13.34
N ARG A 86 -13.25 6.43 14.39
CA ARG A 86 -12.59 6.24 15.70
C ARG A 86 -12.97 4.89 16.33
N LEU A 87 -14.25 4.52 16.30
CA LEU A 87 -14.75 3.22 16.78
C LEU A 87 -14.15 2.06 15.99
N TYR A 88 -14.13 2.19 14.68
CA TYR A 88 -13.61 1.18 13.76
C TYR A 88 -12.09 1.00 13.90
N GLY A 89 -11.36 2.10 14.05
CA GLY A 89 -9.92 2.10 14.30
C GLY A 89 -9.56 1.31 15.55
N TYR A 90 -10.18 1.62 16.68
CA TYR A 90 -9.96 0.88 17.93
C TYR A 90 -10.26 -0.62 17.79
N ALA A 91 -11.40 -0.96 17.20
CA ALA A 91 -11.80 -2.36 17.03
C ALA A 91 -10.84 -3.14 16.12
N SER A 92 -10.42 -2.54 15.01
CA SER A 92 -9.49 -3.15 14.05
C SER A 92 -8.11 -3.36 14.67
N GLN A 93 -7.57 -2.33 15.33
CA GLN A 93 -6.24 -2.39 15.95
C GLN A 93 -6.21 -3.33 17.15
N SER A 94 -7.28 -3.37 17.97
CA SER A 94 -7.40 -4.36 19.06
C SER A 94 -7.41 -5.81 18.56
N ARG A 95 -8.01 -6.07 17.38
CA ARG A 95 -7.94 -7.39 16.73
C ARG A 95 -6.54 -7.67 16.21
N ASP A 96 -5.87 -6.69 15.63
CA ASP A 96 -4.58 -6.86 14.96
C ASP A 96 -3.42 -7.07 15.95
N GLU A 97 -3.58 -6.71 17.23
CA GLU A 97 -2.65 -7.06 18.32
C GLU A 97 -2.54 -8.57 18.56
N ASP A 98 -3.68 -9.27 18.51
CA ASP A 98 -3.76 -10.73 18.60
C ASP A 98 -5.02 -11.21 17.83
N THR A 99 -4.80 -11.70 16.62
CA THR A 99 -5.87 -12.15 15.72
C THR A 99 -6.61 -13.40 16.21
N SER A 100 -6.14 -14.08 17.25
CA SER A 100 -6.78 -15.27 17.81
C SER A 100 -7.76 -14.97 18.96
N LEU A 101 -7.74 -13.73 19.51
CA LEU A 101 -8.58 -13.38 20.64
C LEU A 101 -10.05 -13.18 20.21
N PRO A 102 -11.01 -13.96 20.77
CA PRO A 102 -12.42 -13.80 20.43
C PRO A 102 -12.97 -12.41 20.76
N SER A 103 -12.44 -11.74 21.79
CA SER A 103 -12.84 -10.37 22.17
C SER A 103 -12.54 -9.35 21.06
N GLY A 104 -11.35 -9.39 20.46
CA GLY A 104 -10.96 -8.52 19.35
C GLY A 104 -11.79 -8.81 18.10
N GLN A 105 -12.03 -10.08 17.78
CA GLN A 105 -12.87 -10.48 16.66
C GLN A 105 -14.31 -10.00 16.83
N ASN A 106 -14.90 -10.18 18.02
CA ASN A 106 -16.26 -9.72 18.34
C ASN A 106 -16.37 -8.20 18.21
N LEU A 107 -15.40 -7.47 18.75
CA LEU A 107 -15.37 -6.01 18.68
C LEU A 107 -15.34 -5.53 17.22
N LYS A 108 -14.52 -6.17 16.38
CA LYS A 108 -14.42 -5.85 14.95
C LYS A 108 -15.73 -6.14 14.21
N GLN A 109 -16.36 -7.29 14.46
CA GLN A 109 -17.66 -7.63 13.87
C GLN A 109 -18.75 -6.61 14.25
N ARG A 110 -18.77 -6.16 15.51
CA ARG A 110 -19.71 -5.11 15.95
C ARG A 110 -19.44 -3.78 15.24
N ALA A 111 -18.18 -3.43 15.03
CA ALA A 111 -17.82 -2.25 14.25
C ALA A 111 -18.25 -2.38 12.77
N ASP A 112 -18.15 -3.57 12.18
CA ASP A 112 -18.63 -3.83 10.81
C ASP A 112 -20.16 -3.65 10.70
N VAL A 113 -20.92 -4.12 11.69
CA VAL A 113 -22.37 -3.90 11.75
C VAL A 113 -22.71 -2.40 11.86
N LEU A 114 -21.94 -1.64 12.64
CA LEU A 114 -22.11 -0.17 12.70
C LEU A 114 -21.80 0.48 11.34
N GLY A 115 -20.81 -0.03 10.61
CA GLY A 115 -20.50 0.42 9.24
C GLY A 115 -21.68 0.22 8.28
N THR A 116 -22.33 -0.95 8.30
CA THR A 116 -23.51 -1.20 7.49
C THR A 116 -24.65 -0.22 7.83
N ARG A 117 -24.92 0.02 9.12
CA ARG A 117 -25.94 1.00 9.54
C ARG A 117 -25.59 2.43 9.14
N LEU A 118 -24.31 2.79 9.14
CA LEU A 118 -23.82 4.08 8.65
C LEU A 118 -24.10 4.24 7.16
N GLU A 119 -23.79 3.23 6.35
CA GLU A 119 -24.07 3.23 4.91
C GLU A 119 -25.57 3.40 4.63
N GLU A 120 -26.42 2.67 5.36
CA GLU A 120 -27.88 2.82 5.26
C GLU A 120 -28.34 4.23 5.60
N ALA A 121 -27.86 4.79 6.73
CA ALA A 121 -28.26 6.11 7.21
C ALA A 121 -27.78 7.28 6.31
N THR A 122 -26.67 7.09 5.59
CA THR A 122 -26.07 8.11 4.69
C THR A 122 -26.51 7.97 3.24
N SER A 123 -27.15 6.86 2.86
CA SER A 123 -27.50 6.49 1.47
C SER A 123 -28.29 7.56 0.71
N PHE A 124 -29.09 8.37 1.42
CA PHE A 124 -29.90 9.45 0.82
C PHE A 124 -29.07 10.68 0.38
N LEU A 125 -27.89 10.91 1.00
CA LEU A 125 -27.14 12.16 0.83
C LEU A 125 -26.73 12.42 -0.62
N ARG A 126 -26.06 11.46 -1.24
CA ARG A 126 -25.58 11.62 -2.62
C ARG A 126 -26.72 11.81 -3.63
N PRO A 127 -27.78 10.97 -3.65
CA PRO A 127 -28.92 11.19 -4.54
C PRO A 127 -29.63 12.53 -4.31
N GLU A 128 -29.82 12.94 -3.06
CA GLU A 128 -30.50 14.22 -2.76
C GLU A 128 -29.65 15.42 -3.19
N ILE A 129 -28.33 15.43 -2.94
CA ILE A 129 -27.40 16.46 -3.41
C ILE A 129 -27.42 16.56 -4.94
N LEU A 130 -27.37 15.43 -5.64
CA LEU A 130 -27.46 15.37 -7.09
C LEU A 130 -28.79 15.90 -7.61
N GLY A 131 -29.90 15.54 -6.94
CA GLY A 131 -31.25 16.04 -7.25
C GLY A 131 -31.42 17.56 -7.07
N LEU A 132 -30.69 18.16 -6.12
CA LEU A 132 -30.66 19.62 -5.95
C LEU A 132 -29.96 20.31 -7.12
N GLY A 133 -28.94 19.69 -7.69
CA GLY A 133 -28.16 20.24 -8.78
C GLY A 133 -27.21 21.37 -8.36
N ARG A 134 -26.23 21.66 -9.22
CA ARG A 134 -25.13 22.60 -8.96
C ARG A 134 -25.62 24.02 -8.58
N SER A 135 -26.64 24.54 -9.28
CA SER A 135 -27.15 25.91 -9.03
C SER A 135 -27.70 26.05 -7.61
N LYS A 136 -28.53 25.10 -7.16
CA LYS A 136 -29.14 25.15 -5.83
C LYS A 136 -28.13 24.94 -4.72
N VAL A 137 -27.19 23.97 -4.87
CA VAL A 137 -26.12 23.75 -3.90
C VAL A 137 -25.25 24.99 -3.76
N ASN A 138 -24.85 25.64 -4.86
CA ASN A 138 -24.06 26.87 -4.80
C ASN A 138 -24.82 28.01 -4.11
N ALA A 139 -26.14 28.12 -4.32
CA ALA A 139 -26.96 29.12 -3.63
C ALA A 139 -27.01 28.86 -2.11
N LEU A 140 -27.13 27.59 -1.68
CA LEU A 140 -27.10 27.21 -0.27
C LEU A 140 -25.75 27.51 0.40
N LEU A 141 -24.62 27.19 -0.29
CA LEU A 141 -23.27 27.53 0.18
C LEU A 141 -23.05 29.04 0.30
N LYS A 142 -23.52 29.82 -0.71
CA LYS A 142 -23.41 31.29 -0.69
C LYS A 142 -24.21 31.91 0.45
N ALA A 143 -25.40 31.37 0.74
CA ALA A 143 -26.26 31.83 1.81
C ALA A 143 -25.75 31.47 3.22
N ASN A 144 -24.92 30.45 3.34
CA ASN A 144 -24.28 30.05 4.59
C ASN A 144 -22.78 29.86 4.39
N LYS A 145 -21.97 30.90 4.59
CA LYS A 145 -20.51 30.88 4.36
C LYS A 145 -19.79 29.84 5.18
N SER A 146 -20.29 29.46 6.37
CA SER A 146 -19.67 28.42 7.19
C SER A 146 -19.80 27.00 6.60
N ALA A 147 -20.67 26.81 5.59
CA ALA A 147 -20.77 25.58 4.82
C ALA A 147 -19.71 25.46 3.71
N ALA A 148 -18.88 26.50 3.50
CA ALA A 148 -17.84 26.49 2.46
C ALA A 148 -16.80 25.36 2.63
N ILE A 149 -16.62 24.84 3.85
CA ILE A 149 -15.74 23.68 4.12
C ILE A 149 -16.16 22.42 3.34
N TYR A 150 -17.43 22.31 2.95
CA TYR A 150 -17.99 21.20 2.18
C TYR A 150 -17.92 21.41 0.65
N ALA A 151 -17.43 22.57 0.19
CA ALA A 151 -17.52 22.95 -1.23
C ALA A 151 -16.83 21.94 -2.16
N HIS A 152 -15.63 21.47 -1.82
CA HIS A 152 -14.91 20.50 -2.64
C HIS A 152 -15.63 19.15 -2.67
N TRP A 153 -16.02 18.61 -1.52
CA TRP A 153 -16.75 17.36 -1.41
C TRP A 153 -18.09 17.39 -2.18
N LEU A 154 -18.83 18.50 -2.07
CA LEU A 154 -20.07 18.71 -2.83
C LEU A 154 -19.82 18.84 -4.34
N ASP A 155 -18.73 19.53 -4.74
CA ASP A 155 -18.35 19.63 -6.15
C ASP A 155 -18.02 18.26 -6.74
N ASP A 156 -17.32 17.41 -5.98
CA ASP A 156 -17.00 16.05 -6.39
C ASP A 156 -18.24 15.18 -6.58
N ILE A 157 -19.22 15.28 -5.68
CA ILE A 157 -20.52 14.63 -5.86
C ILE A 157 -21.22 15.15 -7.14
N LEU A 158 -21.30 16.47 -7.30
CA LEU A 158 -22.04 17.10 -8.41
C LEU A 158 -21.39 16.86 -9.78
N ARG A 159 -20.07 16.65 -9.86
CA ARG A 159 -19.41 16.32 -11.14
C ARG A 159 -19.77 14.93 -11.63
N SER A 160 -20.08 13.99 -10.71
CA SER A 160 -20.45 12.63 -11.06
C SER A 160 -21.91 12.48 -11.55
N ALA A 161 -22.67 13.58 -11.67
CA ALA A 161 -24.10 13.55 -12.05
C ALA A 161 -24.35 12.84 -13.39
N SER A 162 -23.47 13.03 -14.39
CA SER A 162 -23.56 12.37 -15.71
C SER A 162 -23.37 10.84 -15.64
N HIS A 163 -22.71 10.37 -14.57
CA HIS A 163 -22.35 8.98 -14.34
C HIS A 163 -23.14 8.32 -13.20
N THR A 164 -24.15 9.03 -12.68
CA THR A 164 -25.06 8.51 -11.66
C THR A 164 -26.41 8.19 -12.33
N LEU A 165 -26.98 7.05 -11.97
CA LEU A 165 -28.29 6.64 -12.45
C LEU A 165 -29.38 7.32 -11.64
N ASP A 166 -30.64 7.07 -12.04
CA ASP A 166 -31.77 7.40 -11.19
C ASP A 166 -31.75 6.54 -9.91
N ARG A 167 -32.60 6.91 -8.95
CA ARG A 167 -32.66 6.23 -7.65
C ARG A 167 -32.84 4.72 -7.80
N ARG A 168 -33.74 4.29 -8.69
CA ARG A 168 -34.01 2.86 -8.89
C ARG A 168 -32.83 2.12 -9.50
N GLY A 169 -32.13 2.76 -10.43
CA GLY A 169 -30.90 2.21 -11.03
C GLY A 169 -29.78 2.03 -10.01
N GLU A 170 -29.58 3.00 -9.11
CA GLU A 170 -28.58 2.88 -8.04
C GLU A 170 -28.97 1.81 -7.01
N GLU A 171 -30.25 1.71 -6.62
CA GLU A 171 -30.77 0.65 -5.74
C GLU A 171 -30.55 -0.75 -6.34
N LEU A 172 -30.78 -0.90 -7.65
CA LEU A 172 -30.53 -2.17 -8.35
C LEU A 172 -29.05 -2.53 -8.36
N ILE A 173 -28.15 -1.60 -8.72
CA ILE A 173 -26.68 -1.84 -8.70
C ILE A 173 -26.23 -2.22 -7.29
N ALA A 174 -26.68 -1.50 -6.26
CA ALA A 174 -26.35 -1.81 -4.87
C ALA A 174 -26.80 -3.20 -4.46
N SER A 175 -28.02 -3.62 -4.85
CA SER A 175 -28.53 -4.95 -4.52
C SER A 175 -27.75 -6.10 -5.17
N PHE A 176 -27.09 -5.86 -6.32
CA PHE A 176 -26.23 -6.83 -6.98
C PHE A 176 -24.78 -6.82 -6.46
N GLY A 177 -24.41 -5.86 -5.60
CA GLY A 177 -23.06 -5.69 -5.10
C GLY A 177 -22.45 -6.96 -4.50
N ALA A 178 -23.20 -7.64 -3.62
CA ALA A 178 -22.76 -8.90 -3.00
C ALA A 178 -22.56 -10.03 -4.03
N ALA A 179 -23.41 -10.14 -5.04
CA ALA A 179 -23.28 -11.14 -6.08
C ALA A 179 -22.09 -10.88 -6.98
N THR A 180 -21.77 -9.61 -7.25
CA THR A 180 -20.66 -9.21 -8.13
C THR A 180 -19.29 -9.21 -7.44
N SER A 181 -19.22 -9.43 -6.12
CA SER A 181 -17.96 -9.64 -5.38
C SER A 181 -17.54 -11.11 -5.29
N ALA A 182 -18.34 -12.05 -5.81
CA ALA A 182 -18.09 -13.48 -5.71
C ALA A 182 -16.75 -13.90 -6.38
N ALA A 183 -16.37 -13.26 -7.47
CA ALA A 183 -15.12 -13.57 -8.19
C ALA A 183 -13.88 -13.38 -7.31
N GLU A 184 -13.77 -12.26 -6.63
CA GLU A 184 -12.70 -11.96 -5.67
C GLU A 184 -12.76 -12.89 -4.45
N ALA A 185 -13.94 -13.18 -3.92
CA ALA A 185 -14.10 -14.09 -2.80
C ALA A 185 -13.64 -15.53 -3.14
N VAL A 186 -13.97 -16.03 -4.34
CA VAL A 186 -13.50 -17.35 -4.81
C VAL A 186 -11.97 -17.33 -5.00
N TYR A 187 -11.43 -16.26 -5.59
CA TYR A 187 -9.98 -16.07 -5.71
C TYR A 187 -9.29 -16.17 -4.36
N SER A 188 -9.70 -15.34 -3.38
CA SER A 188 -9.08 -15.31 -2.05
C SER A 188 -9.24 -16.63 -1.30
N THR A 189 -10.41 -17.26 -1.39
CA THR A 189 -10.62 -18.57 -0.76
C THR A 189 -9.65 -19.62 -1.30
N LEU A 190 -9.52 -19.70 -2.63
CA LEU A 190 -8.61 -20.66 -3.24
C LEU A 190 -7.14 -20.32 -2.95
N ALA A 191 -6.73 -19.06 -3.18
CA ALA A 191 -5.34 -18.63 -3.09
C ALA A 191 -4.80 -18.65 -1.64
N ASP A 192 -5.62 -18.24 -0.66
CA ASP A 192 -5.17 -18.04 0.71
C ASP A 192 -5.46 -19.23 1.63
N ALA A 193 -6.53 -20.01 1.36
CA ALA A 193 -6.99 -21.04 2.28
C ALA A 193 -6.96 -22.49 1.72
N GLU A 194 -7.26 -22.69 0.44
CA GLU A 194 -7.52 -24.04 -0.09
C GLU A 194 -6.43 -24.56 -1.04
N MET A 195 -5.46 -23.74 -1.45
CA MET A 195 -4.39 -24.17 -2.35
C MET A 195 -3.58 -25.33 -1.72
N PRO A 196 -3.53 -26.52 -2.35
CA PRO A 196 -2.78 -27.66 -1.81
C PRO A 196 -1.28 -27.50 -2.09
N TRP A 197 -0.60 -26.73 -1.25
CA TRP A 197 0.79 -26.35 -1.44
C TRP A 197 1.74 -27.54 -1.51
N PRO A 198 2.70 -27.56 -2.45
CA PRO A 198 3.64 -28.64 -2.62
C PRO A 198 4.70 -28.64 -1.49
N LYS A 199 5.23 -29.83 -1.20
CA LYS A 199 6.41 -30.00 -0.35
C LYS A 199 7.64 -30.20 -1.24
N VAL A 200 8.72 -29.52 -0.90
CA VAL A 200 10.02 -29.68 -1.54
C VAL A 200 11.09 -29.97 -0.50
N ARG A 201 12.17 -30.62 -0.93
CA ARG A 201 13.36 -30.83 -0.10
C ARG A 201 14.50 -29.98 -0.66
N LEU A 202 15.08 -29.13 0.19
CA LEU A 202 16.22 -28.29 -0.13
C LEU A 202 17.54 -29.11 -0.06
N SER A 203 18.62 -28.54 -0.58
CA SER A 203 19.94 -29.19 -0.63
C SER A 203 20.53 -29.50 0.74
N ASP A 204 20.14 -28.76 1.77
CA ASP A 204 20.54 -29.01 3.17
C ASP A 204 19.68 -30.09 3.86
N GLY A 205 18.71 -30.68 3.15
CA GLY A 205 17.81 -31.71 3.67
C GLY A 205 16.53 -31.15 4.30
N THR A 206 16.38 -29.84 4.42
CA THR A 206 15.17 -29.18 4.97
C THR A 206 13.97 -29.45 4.07
N GLU A 207 12.85 -29.90 4.66
CA GLU A 207 11.56 -30.00 3.97
C GLU A 207 10.75 -28.72 4.16
N VAL A 208 10.25 -28.16 3.06
CA VAL A 208 9.48 -26.90 3.03
C VAL A 208 8.15 -27.12 2.34
N VAL A 209 7.05 -26.70 2.96
CA VAL A 209 5.77 -26.50 2.29
C VAL A 209 5.85 -25.14 1.59
N VAL A 210 5.77 -25.13 0.27
CA VAL A 210 5.97 -23.92 -0.54
C VAL A 210 4.64 -23.18 -0.70
N ASP A 211 4.16 -22.59 0.39
CA ASP A 211 3.08 -21.62 0.38
C ASP A 211 3.59 -20.20 -0.03
N GLN A 212 2.73 -19.21 -0.03
CA GLN A 212 3.09 -17.84 -0.41
C GLN A 212 4.20 -17.27 0.48
N THR A 213 4.12 -17.47 1.79
CA THR A 213 5.12 -16.98 2.77
C THR A 213 6.48 -17.68 2.58
N ALA A 214 6.45 -19.00 2.41
CA ALA A 214 7.64 -19.76 2.14
C ALA A 214 8.27 -19.39 0.78
N TYR A 215 7.45 -19.18 -0.25
CA TYR A 215 7.93 -18.70 -1.54
C TYR A 215 8.67 -17.35 -1.41
N GLU A 216 8.10 -16.39 -0.71
CA GLU A 216 8.75 -15.09 -0.50
C GLU A 216 10.10 -15.22 0.21
N LYS A 217 10.17 -16.03 1.24
CA LYS A 217 11.41 -16.31 1.99
C LYS A 217 12.44 -17.03 1.14
N TYR A 218 12.06 -18.15 0.53
CA TYR A 218 13.01 -19.07 -0.11
C TYR A 218 13.37 -18.70 -1.56
N ARG A 219 12.61 -17.83 -2.23
CA ARG A 219 13.00 -17.29 -3.52
C ARG A 219 14.23 -16.39 -3.48
N ALA A 220 14.67 -15.95 -2.30
CA ALA A 220 15.85 -15.12 -2.08
C ALA A 220 17.08 -15.91 -1.60
N LEU A 221 17.01 -17.25 -1.50
CA LEU A 221 18.14 -18.07 -1.06
C LEU A 221 19.39 -17.87 -1.91
N GLY A 222 20.58 -17.92 -1.28
CA GLY A 222 21.86 -17.89 -1.97
C GLY A 222 22.08 -19.11 -2.88
N ASN A 223 21.61 -20.31 -2.50
CA ASN A 223 21.69 -21.52 -3.32
C ASN A 223 20.73 -21.45 -4.51
N ARG A 224 21.31 -21.39 -5.72
CA ARG A 224 20.55 -21.28 -6.97
C ARG A 224 19.64 -22.47 -7.26
N SER A 225 20.10 -23.69 -6.92
CA SER A 225 19.32 -24.91 -7.16
C SER A 225 18.08 -24.93 -6.26
N ASP A 226 18.23 -24.54 -5.00
CA ASP A 226 17.12 -24.49 -4.05
C ASP A 226 16.09 -23.42 -4.46
N ARG A 227 16.56 -22.23 -4.92
CA ARG A 227 15.65 -21.21 -5.48
C ARG A 227 14.83 -21.76 -6.64
N LYS A 228 15.49 -22.46 -7.58
CA LYS A 228 14.80 -23.05 -8.74
C LYS A 228 13.75 -24.06 -8.31
N ILE A 229 14.08 -24.96 -7.38
CA ILE A 229 13.14 -25.96 -6.85
C ILE A 229 11.89 -25.27 -6.24
N VAL A 230 12.09 -24.24 -5.44
CA VAL A 230 11.01 -23.48 -4.82
C VAL A 230 10.17 -22.76 -5.88
N PHE A 231 10.82 -22.11 -6.84
CA PHE A 231 10.13 -21.41 -7.96
C PHE A 231 9.29 -22.37 -8.78
N ASP A 232 9.89 -23.47 -9.24
CA ASP A 232 9.18 -24.45 -10.07
C ASP A 232 7.97 -25.05 -9.35
N ALA A 233 8.13 -25.40 -8.08
CA ALA A 233 7.06 -25.96 -7.27
C ALA A 233 5.90 -24.96 -7.06
N PHE A 234 6.24 -23.71 -6.73
CA PHE A 234 5.25 -22.65 -6.51
C PHE A 234 4.44 -22.33 -7.77
N TRP A 235 5.14 -22.05 -8.87
CA TRP A 235 4.46 -21.66 -10.11
C TRP A 235 3.75 -22.84 -10.80
N SER A 236 4.24 -24.07 -10.63
CA SER A 236 3.52 -25.26 -11.07
C SER A 236 2.18 -25.39 -10.37
N LYS A 237 2.13 -25.07 -9.06
CA LYS A 237 0.88 -25.10 -8.29
C LYS A 237 -0.13 -24.07 -8.79
N TRP A 238 0.29 -22.83 -9.04
CA TRP A 238 -0.58 -21.82 -9.64
C TRP A 238 -1.07 -22.22 -11.03
N ARG A 239 -0.23 -22.86 -11.83
CA ARG A 239 -0.58 -23.35 -13.19
C ARG A 239 -1.65 -24.42 -13.17
N GLU A 240 -1.70 -25.29 -12.17
CA GLU A 240 -2.76 -26.29 -12.01
C GLU A 240 -4.16 -25.65 -11.94
N PHE A 241 -4.27 -24.45 -11.40
CA PHE A 241 -5.51 -23.71 -11.23
C PHE A 241 -5.72 -22.57 -12.25
N GLU A 242 -4.91 -22.51 -13.32
CA GLU A 242 -4.96 -21.46 -14.34
C GLU A 242 -6.38 -21.18 -14.86
N ARG A 243 -7.18 -22.22 -15.08
CA ARG A 243 -8.54 -22.06 -15.58
C ARG A 243 -9.46 -21.41 -14.54
N THR A 244 -9.34 -21.81 -13.28
CA THR A 244 -10.15 -21.26 -12.19
C THR A 244 -9.81 -19.79 -12.00
N PHE A 245 -8.51 -19.44 -11.91
CA PHE A 245 -8.08 -18.05 -11.81
C PHE A 245 -8.44 -17.24 -13.06
N GLY A 246 -8.40 -17.85 -14.23
CA GLY A 246 -8.83 -17.22 -15.48
C GLY A 246 -10.30 -16.84 -15.46
N VAL A 247 -11.16 -17.73 -14.96
CA VAL A 247 -12.60 -17.47 -14.82
C VAL A 247 -12.84 -16.35 -13.79
N THR A 248 -12.21 -16.41 -12.63
CA THR A 248 -12.44 -15.39 -11.58
C THR A 248 -11.98 -14.00 -12.04
N LEU A 249 -10.79 -13.88 -12.65
CA LEU A 249 -10.34 -12.59 -13.17
C LEU A 249 -11.23 -12.10 -14.32
N TYR A 250 -11.62 -12.95 -15.24
CA TYR A 250 -12.50 -12.57 -16.36
C TYR A 250 -13.88 -12.09 -15.87
N GLU A 251 -14.45 -12.72 -14.83
CA GLU A 251 -15.71 -12.25 -14.23
C GLU A 251 -15.55 -10.86 -13.58
N GLN A 252 -14.39 -10.59 -12.94
CA GLN A 252 -14.09 -9.26 -12.43
C GLN A 252 -14.02 -8.24 -13.57
N LEU A 253 -13.31 -8.54 -14.66
CA LEU A 253 -13.21 -7.65 -15.83
C LEU A 253 -14.58 -7.37 -16.47
N LYS A 254 -15.44 -8.40 -16.60
CA LYS A 254 -16.82 -8.22 -17.09
C LYS A 254 -17.66 -7.32 -16.20
N LYS A 255 -17.52 -7.47 -14.88
CA LYS A 255 -18.17 -6.59 -13.91
C LYS A 255 -17.75 -5.14 -14.14
N ASP A 256 -16.45 -4.89 -14.28
CA ASP A 256 -15.91 -3.54 -14.46
C ASP A 256 -16.38 -2.93 -15.79
N ALA A 257 -16.34 -3.67 -16.88
CA ALA A 257 -16.85 -3.23 -18.19
C ALA A 257 -18.37 -2.95 -18.14
N ALA A 258 -19.15 -3.82 -17.50
CA ALA A 258 -20.58 -3.61 -17.34
C ALA A 258 -20.90 -2.35 -16.52
N LEU A 259 -20.19 -2.13 -15.41
CA LEU A 259 -20.36 -0.94 -14.58
C LEU A 259 -19.94 0.34 -15.32
N ALA A 260 -18.84 0.32 -16.08
CA ALA A 260 -18.42 1.44 -16.90
C ALA A 260 -19.51 1.83 -17.91
N LYS A 261 -20.04 0.83 -18.63
CA LYS A 261 -21.13 1.03 -19.59
C LYS A 261 -22.42 1.55 -18.95
N ILE A 262 -22.86 0.93 -17.85
CA ILE A 262 -24.08 1.35 -17.12
C ILE A 262 -23.95 2.79 -16.63
N ARG A 263 -22.77 3.16 -16.14
CA ARG A 263 -22.47 4.53 -15.66
C ARG A 263 -22.05 5.50 -16.76
N ARG A 264 -22.15 5.11 -18.03
CA ARG A 264 -21.89 5.94 -19.20
C ARG A 264 -20.46 6.46 -19.29
N TYR A 265 -19.49 5.66 -18.85
CA TYR A 265 -18.09 5.90 -19.16
C TYR A 265 -17.73 5.26 -20.51
N PRO A 266 -16.74 5.80 -21.22
CA PRO A 266 -16.30 5.23 -22.50
C PRO A 266 -15.70 3.83 -22.33
N ASP A 267 -15.01 3.55 -21.22
CA ASP A 267 -14.36 2.27 -20.89
C ASP A 267 -14.10 2.15 -19.37
N SER A 268 -13.56 1.01 -18.96
CA SER A 268 -13.25 0.72 -17.56
C SER A 268 -12.13 1.61 -17.01
N LEU A 269 -11.13 1.97 -17.82
CA LEU A 269 -10.04 2.86 -17.41
C LEU A 269 -10.54 4.27 -17.10
N ALA A 270 -11.37 4.83 -17.99
CA ALA A 270 -11.96 6.16 -17.77
C ALA A 270 -12.75 6.21 -16.47
N GLN A 271 -13.53 5.16 -16.16
CA GLN A 271 -14.27 5.08 -14.90
C GLN A 271 -13.33 5.03 -13.68
N ALA A 272 -12.26 4.26 -13.75
CA ALA A 272 -11.32 4.13 -12.65
C ALA A 272 -10.58 5.45 -12.39
N LEU A 273 -10.11 6.13 -13.43
CA LEU A 273 -9.39 7.40 -13.32
C LEU A 273 -10.31 8.55 -12.86
N ASP A 274 -11.59 8.52 -13.25
CA ASP A 274 -12.56 9.55 -12.83
C ASP A 274 -12.80 9.55 -11.32
N ALA A 275 -12.65 8.44 -10.64
CA ALA A 275 -12.80 8.36 -9.17
C ALA A 275 -11.94 9.41 -8.44
N ASN A 276 -10.75 9.70 -8.93
CA ASN A 276 -9.82 10.70 -8.40
C ASN A 276 -9.60 11.88 -9.38
N ARG A 277 -10.42 11.99 -10.44
CA ARG A 277 -10.28 12.99 -11.51
C ARG A 277 -8.85 13.04 -12.09
N LEU A 278 -8.28 11.87 -12.35
CA LEU A 278 -6.96 11.76 -12.97
C LEU A 278 -7.09 11.85 -14.48
N PRO A 279 -6.28 12.69 -15.16
CA PRO A 279 -6.20 12.67 -16.62
C PRO A 279 -5.66 11.33 -17.13
N GLN A 280 -6.24 10.77 -18.18
CA GLN A 280 -5.75 9.53 -18.81
C GLN A 280 -4.28 9.65 -19.25
N ALA A 281 -3.84 10.84 -19.62
CA ALA A 281 -2.45 11.13 -19.96
C ALA A 281 -1.44 10.74 -18.85
N VAL A 282 -1.84 10.73 -17.57
CA VAL A 282 -0.98 10.23 -16.47
C VAL A 282 -0.69 8.75 -16.65
N TYR A 283 -1.72 7.96 -16.92
CA TYR A 283 -1.60 6.52 -17.12
C TYR A 283 -0.83 6.19 -18.42
N ASP A 284 -1.20 6.83 -19.52
CA ASP A 284 -0.59 6.59 -20.83
C ASP A 284 0.89 7.00 -20.87
N THR A 285 1.24 8.13 -20.23
CA THR A 285 2.62 8.60 -20.13
C THR A 285 3.47 7.67 -19.28
N LEU A 286 2.96 7.19 -18.13
CA LEU A 286 3.66 6.20 -17.31
C LEU A 286 4.05 4.98 -18.15
N LEU A 287 3.09 4.36 -18.83
CA LEU A 287 3.38 3.15 -19.60
C LEU A 287 4.32 3.40 -20.77
N THR A 288 4.13 4.50 -21.49
CA THR A 288 5.01 4.89 -22.60
C THR A 288 6.44 5.11 -22.11
N GLN A 289 6.63 5.82 -20.99
CA GLN A 289 7.96 6.08 -20.46
C GLN A 289 8.60 4.83 -19.85
N ALA A 290 7.85 3.96 -19.19
CA ALA A 290 8.37 2.69 -18.69
C ALA A 290 8.88 1.81 -19.84
N GLU A 291 8.12 1.68 -20.94
CA GLU A 291 8.53 0.91 -22.11
C GLU A 291 9.73 1.53 -22.83
N LEU A 292 9.77 2.85 -23.01
CA LEU A 292 10.90 3.57 -23.61
C LEU A 292 12.21 3.34 -22.84
N HIS A 293 12.11 3.18 -21.52
CA HIS A 293 13.27 3.03 -20.64
C HIS A 293 13.56 1.57 -20.20
N LEU A 294 12.99 0.57 -20.86
CA LEU A 294 13.37 -0.84 -20.67
C LEU A 294 14.88 -1.11 -20.80
N PRO A 295 15.65 -0.41 -21.67
CA PRO A 295 17.10 -0.55 -21.69
C PRO A 295 17.78 -0.30 -20.33
N THR A 296 17.25 0.60 -19.49
CA THR A 296 17.76 0.82 -18.12
C THR A 296 17.46 -0.39 -17.22
N LEU A 297 16.26 -0.95 -17.29
CA LEU A 297 15.92 -2.18 -16.56
C LEU A 297 16.78 -3.36 -17.03
N HIS A 298 17.02 -3.49 -18.32
CA HIS A 298 17.90 -4.53 -18.88
C HIS A 298 19.35 -4.34 -18.45
N ARG A 299 19.85 -3.10 -18.32
CA ARG A 299 21.17 -2.79 -17.75
C ARG A 299 21.25 -3.28 -16.29
N TYR A 300 20.22 -3.01 -15.51
CA TYR A 300 20.15 -3.50 -14.13
C TYR A 300 20.24 -5.03 -14.05
N PHE A 301 19.48 -5.77 -14.86
CA PHE A 301 19.57 -7.23 -14.85
C PHE A 301 20.95 -7.76 -15.30
N LYS A 302 21.59 -7.10 -16.27
CA LYS A 302 22.97 -7.43 -16.66
C LYS A 302 23.99 -7.14 -15.55
N LEU A 303 23.83 -6.03 -14.83
CA LEU A 303 24.65 -5.71 -13.65
C LEU A 303 24.45 -6.80 -12.58
N ARG A 304 23.20 -7.14 -12.28
CA ARG A 304 22.84 -8.18 -11.33
C ARG A 304 23.44 -9.53 -11.68
N ALA A 305 23.35 -9.96 -12.94
CA ALA A 305 23.95 -11.20 -13.42
C ALA A 305 25.48 -11.23 -13.17
N ARG A 306 26.18 -10.11 -13.45
CA ARG A 306 27.62 -9.99 -13.18
C ARG A 306 27.94 -10.10 -11.68
N MET A 307 27.16 -9.43 -10.83
CA MET A 307 27.38 -9.44 -9.38
C MET A 307 27.12 -10.81 -8.75
N LEU A 308 26.13 -11.54 -9.26
CA LEU A 308 25.82 -12.90 -8.83
C LEU A 308 26.68 -13.98 -9.50
N GLY A 309 27.63 -13.59 -10.38
CA GLY A 309 28.51 -14.55 -11.09
C GLY A 309 27.79 -15.46 -12.05
N LEU A 310 26.66 -15.02 -12.64
CA LEU A 310 25.83 -15.83 -13.53
C LEU A 310 26.21 -15.63 -14.98
N SER A 311 26.43 -16.72 -15.70
CA SER A 311 26.61 -16.73 -17.16
C SER A 311 25.28 -16.54 -17.92
N GLU A 312 24.19 -17.02 -17.35
CA GLU A 312 22.81 -16.85 -17.84
C GLU A 312 21.92 -16.51 -16.65
N MET A 313 21.20 -15.40 -16.73
CA MET A 313 20.23 -15.00 -15.72
C MET A 313 18.86 -15.56 -16.06
N ARG A 314 18.19 -16.18 -15.11
CA ARG A 314 16.82 -16.69 -15.21
C ARG A 314 15.88 -15.96 -14.29
N TYR A 315 14.59 -16.11 -14.46
CA TYR A 315 13.58 -15.39 -13.69
C TYR A 315 13.69 -15.62 -12.17
N TYR A 316 14.07 -16.83 -11.74
CA TYR A 316 14.32 -17.13 -10.34
C TYR A 316 15.62 -16.51 -9.77
N ASP A 317 16.43 -15.82 -10.56
CA ASP A 317 17.65 -15.14 -10.12
C ASP A 317 17.42 -13.63 -9.82
N ILE A 318 16.18 -13.13 -9.97
CA ILE A 318 15.90 -11.71 -9.78
C ILE A 318 15.71 -11.29 -8.30
N TYR A 319 15.58 -12.23 -7.38
CA TYR A 319 15.26 -11.93 -5.97
C TYR A 319 16.41 -12.03 -4.98
N PRO A 320 17.43 -12.93 -5.12
CA PRO A 320 18.49 -13.00 -4.12
C PRO A 320 19.23 -11.66 -4.05
N PRO A 321 19.63 -11.16 -2.86
CA PRO A 321 20.37 -9.92 -2.75
C PRO A 321 21.69 -10.02 -3.51
N MET A 322 22.11 -8.94 -4.18
CA MET A 322 23.41 -8.88 -4.86
C MET A 322 24.56 -8.73 -3.85
N VAL A 323 24.26 -8.21 -2.66
CA VAL A 323 25.20 -8.02 -1.56
C VAL A 323 24.62 -8.57 -0.27
N SER A 324 25.32 -9.49 0.38
CA SER A 324 24.93 -10.00 1.69
C SER A 324 25.19 -8.97 2.78
N SER A 325 24.25 -8.81 3.72
CA SER A 325 24.37 -7.89 4.83
C SER A 325 24.15 -8.62 6.16
N ASN A 326 25.01 -8.34 7.14
CA ASN A 326 24.83 -8.73 8.54
C ASN A 326 24.62 -7.49 9.43
N LEU A 327 24.44 -6.33 8.84
CA LEU A 327 24.19 -5.08 9.55
C LEU A 327 22.88 -5.17 10.33
N LYS A 328 22.91 -4.63 11.55
CA LYS A 328 21.75 -4.63 12.43
C LYS A 328 21.28 -3.21 12.70
N TYR A 329 19.98 -3.03 12.61
CA TYR A 329 19.28 -1.78 12.83
C TYR A 329 18.19 -1.94 13.91
N PRO A 330 18.60 -2.10 15.21
CA PRO A 330 17.63 -2.12 16.31
C PRO A 330 16.74 -0.87 16.28
N ILE A 331 15.51 -0.97 16.78
CA ILE A 331 14.51 0.09 16.66
C ILE A 331 15.00 1.46 17.15
N GLY A 332 15.82 1.51 18.21
CA GLY A 332 16.42 2.77 18.70
C GLY A 332 17.31 3.44 17.64
N LEU A 333 18.23 2.67 17.04
CA LEU A 333 19.11 3.15 15.96
C LEU A 333 18.28 3.50 14.70
N SER A 334 17.33 2.65 14.34
CA SER A 334 16.44 2.90 13.19
C SER A 334 15.67 4.22 13.35
N THR A 335 15.18 4.50 14.55
CA THR A 335 14.50 5.75 14.87
C THR A 335 15.42 6.96 14.75
N GLU A 336 16.65 6.87 15.25
CA GLU A 336 17.66 7.94 15.13
C GLU A 336 18.00 8.24 13.66
N LEU A 337 18.26 7.21 12.86
CA LEU A 337 18.58 7.33 11.44
C LEU A 337 17.41 7.91 10.64
N MET A 338 16.20 7.43 10.88
CA MET A 338 14.99 7.95 10.26
C MET A 338 14.79 9.44 10.59
N LEU A 339 14.89 9.84 11.87
CA LEU A 339 14.75 11.24 12.28
C LEU A 339 15.85 12.13 11.68
N ALA A 340 17.07 11.60 11.57
CA ALA A 340 18.18 12.31 10.93
C ALA A 340 17.94 12.54 9.44
N SER A 341 17.37 11.55 8.75
CA SER A 341 17.11 11.58 7.30
C SER A 341 16.08 12.63 6.89
N VAL A 342 15.09 12.89 7.74
CA VAL A 342 14.00 13.84 7.44
C VAL A 342 14.25 15.27 7.91
N LYS A 343 15.45 15.60 8.42
CA LYS A 343 15.83 16.98 8.78
C LYS A 343 15.59 18.00 7.65
N PRO A 344 15.80 17.68 6.36
CA PRO A 344 15.49 18.61 5.29
C PRO A 344 14.02 19.06 5.22
N LEU A 345 13.10 18.30 5.82
CA LEU A 345 11.67 18.64 5.91
C LEU A 345 11.36 19.67 7.00
N GLY A 346 12.33 20.02 7.83
CA GLY A 346 12.24 21.09 8.83
C GLY A 346 11.98 20.59 10.25
N GLU A 347 12.28 21.49 11.21
CA GLU A 347 12.27 21.15 12.64
C GLU A 347 10.90 20.71 13.16
N ASP A 348 9.80 21.31 12.69
CA ASP A 348 8.44 20.95 13.12
C ASP A 348 8.06 19.54 12.70
N TYR A 349 8.48 19.13 11.50
CA TYR A 349 8.29 17.76 10.99
C TYR A 349 9.07 16.76 11.86
N VAL A 350 10.36 17.01 12.08
CA VAL A 350 11.22 16.16 12.92
C VAL A 350 10.70 16.07 14.34
N ARG A 351 10.26 17.20 14.93
CA ARG A 351 9.75 17.25 16.30
C ARG A 351 8.47 16.43 16.46
N ALA A 352 7.55 16.51 15.49
CA ALA A 352 6.31 15.74 15.51
C ALA A 352 6.60 14.22 15.42
N MET A 353 7.49 13.81 14.54
CA MET A 353 7.93 12.40 14.45
C MET A 353 8.60 11.94 15.76
N ALA A 354 9.56 12.70 16.27
CA ALA A 354 10.29 12.36 17.49
C ALA A 354 9.37 12.27 18.73
N GLN A 355 8.30 13.05 18.77
CA GLN A 355 7.27 12.92 19.80
C GLN A 355 6.48 11.61 19.60
N GLY A 356 6.03 11.34 18.40
CA GLY A 356 5.21 10.16 18.09
C GLY A 356 5.95 8.85 18.35
N THR A 357 7.25 8.77 18.02
CA THR A 357 8.08 7.57 18.28
C THR A 357 8.19 7.21 19.77
N LYS A 358 7.86 8.14 20.68
CA LYS A 358 7.93 7.95 22.14
C LYS A 358 6.56 7.92 22.82
N SER A 359 5.48 8.10 22.07
CA SER A 359 4.13 8.32 22.62
C SER A 359 3.16 7.18 22.33
N GLY A 360 3.64 5.97 22.07
CA GLY A 360 2.78 4.79 21.84
C GLY A 360 1.98 4.86 20.54
N TRP A 361 2.57 5.45 19.48
CA TRP A 361 1.96 5.43 18.15
C TRP A 361 2.26 4.15 17.39
N MET A 362 3.31 3.41 17.79
CA MET A 362 3.81 2.22 17.08
C MET A 362 3.58 0.95 17.90
N ASP A 363 3.22 -0.13 17.22
CA ASP A 363 3.38 -1.50 17.68
C ASP A 363 4.52 -2.13 16.86
N VAL A 364 5.70 -2.31 17.48
CA VAL A 364 6.98 -2.41 16.78
C VAL A 364 7.32 -3.84 16.37
N TYR A 365 7.37 -4.78 17.34
CA TYR A 365 7.98 -6.08 17.12
C TYR A 365 6.99 -7.17 16.67
N PRO A 366 7.46 -8.16 15.88
CA PRO A 366 6.66 -9.35 15.60
C PRO A 366 6.42 -10.17 16.87
N ARG A 367 5.24 -10.73 16.99
CA ARG A 367 4.87 -11.67 18.04
C ARG A 367 3.86 -12.70 17.53
N PRO A 368 3.75 -13.87 18.16
CA PRO A 368 2.75 -14.86 17.77
C PRO A 368 1.36 -14.27 17.72
N ARG A 369 0.64 -14.52 16.63
CA ARG A 369 -0.76 -14.11 16.39
C ARG A 369 -0.99 -12.60 16.16
N LYS A 370 0.04 -11.77 16.20
CA LYS A 370 -0.03 -10.41 15.70
C LYS A 370 -0.20 -10.44 14.18
N ARG A 371 -0.96 -9.50 13.64
CA ARG A 371 -1.09 -9.32 12.19
C ARG A 371 0.27 -9.12 11.53
N SER A 372 0.51 -9.82 10.44
CA SER A 372 1.74 -9.71 9.63
C SER A 372 1.74 -8.44 8.76
N GLY A 373 2.91 -8.12 8.20
CA GLY A 373 3.14 -6.93 7.38
C GLY A 373 3.32 -5.67 8.21
N ALA A 374 3.18 -4.52 7.56
CA ALA A 374 3.21 -3.20 8.18
C ALA A 374 2.08 -2.35 7.61
N TYR A 375 1.57 -1.41 8.40
CA TYR A 375 0.63 -0.40 7.94
C TYR A 375 0.55 0.79 8.89
N MET A 376 0.12 1.93 8.37
CA MET A 376 -0.32 3.07 9.13
C MET A 376 -1.85 3.18 9.10
N ASN A 377 -2.46 3.53 10.24
CA ASN A 377 -3.87 3.87 10.37
C ASN A 377 -4.03 5.28 10.93
N GLY A 378 -4.48 6.21 10.09
CA GLY A 378 -4.77 7.60 10.43
C GLY A 378 -6.26 7.95 10.39
N SER A 379 -7.16 6.97 10.44
CA SER A 379 -8.60 7.17 10.27
C SER A 379 -9.28 7.93 11.41
N ALA A 380 -8.73 7.88 12.63
CA ALA A 380 -9.27 8.58 13.79
C ALA A 380 -8.81 10.05 13.81
N TYR A 381 -9.65 10.95 13.32
CA TYR A 381 -9.32 12.37 13.12
C TYR A 381 -8.90 13.12 14.39
N ASP A 382 -9.49 12.80 15.53
CA ASP A 382 -9.22 13.51 16.79
C ASP A 382 -8.04 12.93 17.58
N VAL A 383 -7.35 11.94 17.02
CA VAL A 383 -6.24 11.24 17.65
C VAL A 383 -5.04 11.21 16.67
N HIS A 384 -3.90 10.77 17.14
CA HIS A 384 -2.72 10.58 16.30
C HIS A 384 -2.84 9.34 15.39
N PRO A 385 -2.03 9.25 14.32
CA PRO A 385 -1.90 8.02 13.55
C PRO A 385 -1.30 6.88 14.37
N TYR A 386 -1.63 5.64 14.00
CA TYR A 386 -1.07 4.43 14.57
C TYR A 386 -0.32 3.62 13.51
N LEU A 387 0.80 3.01 13.88
CA LEU A 387 1.61 2.19 13.00
C LEU A 387 1.69 0.77 13.56
N LEU A 388 1.41 -0.23 12.72
CA LEU A 388 1.75 -1.61 12.98
C LEU A 388 3.00 -1.95 12.19
N LEU A 389 4.01 -2.48 12.88
CA LEU A 389 5.29 -2.91 12.31
C LEU A 389 5.55 -4.36 12.72
N ASN A 390 6.48 -5.02 12.02
CA ASN A 390 7.06 -6.31 12.42
C ASN A 390 8.58 -6.19 12.22
N HIS A 391 9.21 -5.37 13.05
CA HIS A 391 10.61 -4.97 12.94
C HIS A 391 11.56 -6.12 13.28
N ASN A 392 12.51 -6.45 12.39
CA ASN A 392 13.44 -7.58 12.50
C ASN A 392 14.92 -7.15 12.63
N ASP A 393 15.15 -5.89 12.99
CA ASP A 393 16.49 -5.31 13.15
C ASP A 393 17.37 -5.38 11.89
N ASP A 394 16.79 -5.38 10.71
CA ASP A 394 17.48 -5.35 9.42
C ASP A 394 17.23 -4.04 8.66
N TYR A 395 17.89 -3.85 7.53
CA TYR A 395 17.77 -2.62 6.74
C TYR A 395 16.37 -2.48 6.10
N GLU A 396 15.73 -3.60 5.75
CA GLU A 396 14.35 -3.60 5.23
C GLU A 396 13.37 -3.09 6.29
N SER A 397 13.54 -3.50 7.54
CA SER A 397 12.73 -2.99 8.66
C SER A 397 12.94 -1.50 8.91
N LEU A 398 14.16 -0.99 8.75
CA LEU A 398 14.45 0.46 8.82
C LEU A 398 13.75 1.22 7.67
N THR A 399 13.79 0.70 6.44
CA THR A 399 13.10 1.35 5.30
C THR A 399 11.58 1.30 5.47
N THR A 400 11.03 0.20 5.96
CA THR A 400 9.60 0.06 6.31
C THR A 400 9.19 1.06 7.40
N LEU A 401 10.01 1.25 8.43
CA LEU A 401 9.76 2.26 9.47
C LEU A 401 9.66 3.65 8.85
N ALA A 402 10.59 4.02 7.97
CA ALA A 402 10.58 5.32 7.30
C ALA A 402 9.35 5.49 6.38
N HIS A 403 8.94 4.42 5.71
CA HIS A 403 7.74 4.36 4.87
C HIS A 403 6.48 4.66 5.67
N GLU A 404 6.22 3.87 6.72
CA GLU A 404 5.01 4.01 7.53
C GLU A 404 4.95 5.37 8.25
N TRP A 405 6.12 5.90 8.66
CA TRP A 405 6.18 7.26 9.19
C TRP A 405 5.92 8.34 8.14
N GLY A 406 6.18 8.09 6.87
CA GLY A 406 5.76 8.97 5.78
C GLY A 406 4.23 9.11 5.72
N HIS A 407 3.53 7.98 5.77
CA HIS A 407 2.06 7.96 5.87
C HIS A 407 1.55 8.62 7.16
N ALA A 408 2.19 8.33 8.30
CA ALA A 408 1.80 8.91 9.57
C ALA A 408 1.91 10.44 9.56
N MET A 409 2.99 10.98 9.00
CA MET A 409 3.17 12.43 8.88
C MET A 409 2.22 13.05 7.87
N HIS A 410 1.85 12.37 6.78
CA HIS A 410 0.81 12.83 5.88
C HIS A 410 -0.52 12.98 6.62
N SER A 411 -0.98 11.93 7.31
CA SER A 411 -2.21 11.98 8.11
C SER A 411 -2.14 13.05 9.20
N TYR A 412 -1.04 13.13 9.93
CA TYR A 412 -0.83 14.11 10.99
C TYR A 412 -0.95 15.56 10.49
N LEU A 413 -0.30 15.88 9.38
CA LEU A 413 -0.33 17.23 8.80
C LEU A 413 -1.69 17.55 8.16
N SER A 414 -2.32 16.59 7.50
CA SER A 414 -3.66 16.74 6.94
C SER A 414 -4.71 17.02 8.01
N ILE A 415 -4.77 16.18 9.05
CA ILE A 415 -5.73 16.31 10.16
C ILE A 415 -5.59 17.66 10.87
N ARG A 416 -4.37 18.16 11.03
CA ARG A 416 -4.12 19.46 11.68
C ARG A 416 -4.44 20.66 10.80
N SER A 417 -4.48 20.47 9.50
CA SER A 417 -4.65 21.57 8.52
C SER A 417 -6.03 21.63 7.90
N GLN A 418 -6.76 20.51 7.89
CA GLN A 418 -8.04 20.38 7.21
C GLN A 418 -9.18 20.08 8.18
N PRO A 419 -10.40 20.56 7.90
CA PRO A 419 -11.60 20.03 8.57
C PRO A 419 -11.75 18.54 8.21
N PHE A 420 -12.41 17.77 9.08
CA PHE A 420 -12.58 16.33 8.94
C PHE A 420 -12.96 15.89 7.50
N ILE A 421 -13.95 16.56 6.89
CA ILE A 421 -14.45 16.19 5.56
C ILE A 421 -13.40 16.26 4.43
N ASN A 422 -12.30 16.96 4.66
CA ASN A 422 -11.22 17.18 3.71
C ASN A 422 -9.88 16.60 4.22
N ALA A 423 -9.87 15.89 5.36
CA ALA A 423 -8.62 15.38 5.93
C ALA A 423 -8.15 14.06 5.31
N GLU A 424 -9.09 13.23 4.84
CA GLU A 424 -8.75 12.02 4.11
C GLU A 424 -8.20 12.36 2.72
N TYR A 425 -7.18 11.65 2.27
CA TYR A 425 -6.51 11.85 1.00
C TYR A 425 -6.50 10.55 0.18
N PRO A 426 -6.54 10.64 -1.17
CA PRO A 426 -6.59 9.47 -2.03
C PRO A 426 -5.23 8.76 -2.12
N THR A 427 -5.26 7.46 -2.45
CA THR A 427 -4.09 6.60 -2.62
C THR A 427 -3.04 7.21 -3.55
N PHE A 428 -3.47 7.93 -4.60
CA PHE A 428 -2.57 8.60 -5.54
C PHE A 428 -1.57 9.56 -4.89
N THR A 429 -1.91 10.16 -3.74
CA THR A 429 -1.00 11.03 -2.97
C THR A 429 -0.43 10.35 -1.73
N ALA A 430 -1.07 9.28 -1.25
CA ALA A 430 -0.65 8.59 -0.02
C ALA A 430 0.80 8.09 -0.10
N GLU A 431 1.12 7.36 -1.16
CA GLU A 431 2.45 6.76 -1.35
C GLU A 431 3.54 7.78 -1.71
N ILE A 432 3.19 9.02 -2.07
CA ILE A 432 4.19 10.07 -2.28
C ILE A 432 4.91 10.41 -0.97
N ALA A 433 4.19 10.41 0.15
CA ALA A 433 4.75 10.74 1.45
C ALA A 433 5.71 9.63 1.94
N SER A 434 5.28 8.37 1.84
CA SER A 434 6.08 7.21 2.25
C SER A 434 7.34 7.07 1.41
N THR A 435 7.21 7.11 0.08
CA THR A 435 8.35 6.97 -0.84
C THR A 435 9.32 8.16 -0.74
N THR A 436 8.85 9.38 -0.46
CA THR A 436 9.74 10.53 -0.21
C THR A 436 10.59 10.28 1.03
N ASN A 437 10.02 9.78 2.12
CA ASN A 437 10.77 9.46 3.34
C ASN A 437 11.82 8.37 3.09
N GLU A 438 11.47 7.30 2.38
CA GLU A 438 12.44 6.26 2.01
C GLU A 438 13.63 6.81 1.20
N LEU A 439 13.36 7.72 0.26
CA LEU A 439 14.39 8.31 -0.59
C LEU A 439 15.27 9.30 0.16
N LEU A 440 14.72 10.03 1.15
CA LEU A 440 15.51 10.84 2.07
C LEU A 440 16.36 9.96 2.99
N LEU A 441 15.82 8.83 3.46
CA LEU A 441 16.59 7.85 4.24
C LEU A 441 17.74 7.28 3.42
N LEU A 442 17.50 6.84 2.20
CA LEU A 442 18.56 6.33 1.31
C LEU A 442 19.70 7.34 1.13
N ASP A 443 19.37 8.59 0.84
CA ASP A 443 20.37 9.65 0.67
C ASP A 443 21.19 9.87 1.96
N HIS A 444 20.52 9.85 3.11
CA HIS A 444 21.19 9.96 4.41
C HIS A 444 22.13 8.77 4.65
N MET A 445 21.66 7.52 4.43
CA MET A 445 22.46 6.31 4.62
C MET A 445 23.68 6.29 3.70
N LEU A 446 23.54 6.71 2.44
CA LEU A 446 24.66 6.82 1.51
C LEU A 446 25.69 7.87 1.94
N LYS A 447 25.29 8.93 2.66
CA LYS A 447 26.19 9.96 3.18
C LYS A 447 27.00 9.50 4.40
N ILE A 448 26.41 8.63 5.25
CA ILE A 448 27.05 8.17 6.49
C ILE A 448 27.72 6.81 6.35
N ALA A 449 27.56 6.11 5.23
CA ALA A 449 28.16 4.81 4.96
C ALA A 449 29.65 4.82 5.23
N GLN A 450 30.14 3.88 6.04
CA GLN A 450 31.53 3.84 6.55
C GLN A 450 32.53 3.39 5.47
N ASP A 451 32.09 2.54 4.56
CA ASP A 451 32.91 1.97 3.50
C ASP A 451 32.09 1.62 2.24
N ASP A 452 32.81 1.20 1.19
CA ASP A 452 32.18 0.80 -0.07
C ASP A 452 31.29 -0.45 0.07
N SER A 453 31.53 -1.33 1.05
CA SER A 453 30.71 -2.53 1.30
C SER A 453 29.33 -2.15 1.85
N GLU A 454 29.31 -1.31 2.87
CA GLU A 454 28.07 -0.78 3.43
C GLU A 454 27.28 0.03 2.40
N ARG A 455 27.99 0.86 1.63
CA ARG A 455 27.39 1.65 0.55
C ARG A 455 26.71 0.77 -0.51
N MET A 456 27.32 -0.37 -0.84
CA MET A 456 26.76 -1.33 -1.81
C MET A 456 25.44 -1.92 -1.35
N ILE A 457 25.25 -2.17 -0.04
CA ILE A 457 23.99 -2.68 0.52
C ILE A 457 22.85 -1.69 0.26
N TYR A 458 23.08 -0.40 0.51
CA TYR A 458 22.07 0.64 0.31
C TYR A 458 21.75 0.86 -1.17
N LEU A 459 22.77 0.81 -2.04
CA LEU A 459 22.60 0.94 -3.49
C LEU A 459 21.83 -0.27 -4.08
N ASP A 460 22.11 -1.50 -3.60
CA ASP A 460 21.38 -2.71 -3.99
C ASP A 460 19.90 -2.62 -3.63
N SER A 461 19.60 -2.29 -2.38
CA SER A 461 18.23 -2.10 -1.89
C SER A 461 17.48 -1.03 -2.70
N ALA A 462 18.15 0.09 -3.03
CA ALA A 462 17.56 1.16 -3.84
C ALA A 462 17.23 0.71 -5.27
N LEU A 463 18.10 -0.08 -5.91
CA LEU A 463 17.82 -0.64 -7.24
C LEU A 463 16.64 -1.59 -7.21
N GLU A 464 16.56 -2.45 -6.20
CA GLU A 464 15.46 -3.40 -6.05
C GLU A 464 14.12 -2.68 -5.81
N ASN A 465 14.12 -1.62 -4.99
CA ASN A 465 12.94 -0.78 -4.80
C ASN A 465 12.49 -0.13 -6.11
N LEU A 466 13.40 0.47 -6.90
CA LEU A 466 13.06 1.06 -8.20
C LEU A 466 12.56 0.02 -9.20
N ARG A 467 13.14 -1.18 -9.25
CA ARG A 467 12.65 -2.29 -10.06
C ARG A 467 11.24 -2.70 -9.65
N GLY A 468 11.03 -2.89 -8.36
CA GLY A 468 9.78 -3.42 -7.79
C GLY A 468 8.64 -2.42 -7.84
N THR A 469 8.91 -1.15 -7.51
CA THR A 469 7.87 -0.12 -7.34
C THR A 469 7.63 0.69 -8.62
N PHE A 470 8.61 0.81 -9.50
CA PHE A 470 8.42 1.51 -10.78
C PHE A 470 8.19 0.53 -11.94
N PHE A 471 9.21 -0.25 -12.35
CA PHE A 471 9.11 -1.06 -13.56
C PHE A 471 8.13 -2.23 -13.44
N ARG A 472 8.14 -2.95 -12.31
CA ARG A 472 7.22 -4.07 -12.09
C ARG A 472 5.77 -3.59 -12.04
N GLN A 473 5.50 -2.47 -11.38
CA GLN A 473 4.13 -1.94 -11.30
C GLN A 473 3.66 -1.37 -12.65
N ALA A 474 4.56 -0.76 -13.43
CA ALA A 474 4.25 -0.35 -14.80
C ALA A 474 3.96 -1.56 -15.71
N MET A 475 4.69 -2.67 -15.54
CA MET A 475 4.43 -3.94 -16.22
C MET A 475 3.04 -4.49 -15.89
N PHE A 476 2.66 -4.50 -14.62
CA PHE A 476 1.33 -4.91 -14.19
C PHE A 476 0.23 -3.99 -14.73
N ALA A 477 0.46 -2.67 -14.71
CA ALA A 477 -0.46 -1.71 -15.28
C ALA A 477 -0.62 -1.88 -16.81
N ALA A 478 0.45 -2.24 -17.53
CA ALA A 478 0.37 -2.55 -18.96
C ALA A 478 -0.50 -3.78 -19.22
N PHE A 479 -0.35 -4.83 -18.41
CA PHE A 479 -1.21 -6.02 -18.50
C PHE A 479 -2.68 -5.67 -18.18
N GLU A 480 -2.92 -4.97 -17.08
CA GLU A 480 -4.25 -4.57 -16.65
C GLU A 480 -4.98 -3.74 -17.72
N ARG A 481 -4.27 -2.79 -18.36
CA ARG A 481 -4.82 -2.00 -19.46
C ARG A 481 -5.20 -2.87 -20.65
N ASP A 482 -4.34 -3.82 -21.06
CA ASP A 482 -4.61 -4.67 -22.24
C ASP A 482 -5.82 -5.57 -22.02
N ILE A 483 -5.91 -6.25 -20.85
CA ILE A 483 -7.02 -7.16 -20.57
C ILE A 483 -8.37 -6.44 -20.44
N HIS A 484 -8.41 -5.26 -19.76
CA HIS A 484 -9.63 -4.46 -19.68
C HIS A 484 -10.04 -3.93 -21.04
N ALA A 485 -9.11 -3.38 -21.85
CA ALA A 485 -9.43 -2.86 -23.18
C ALA A 485 -10.00 -3.92 -24.13
N ARG A 486 -9.59 -5.19 -23.99
CA ARG A 486 -10.16 -6.32 -24.75
C ARG A 486 -11.58 -6.64 -24.30
N VAL A 487 -11.80 -6.72 -22.99
CA VAL A 487 -13.13 -7.03 -22.44
C VAL A 487 -14.11 -5.89 -22.68
N ASP A 488 -13.69 -4.64 -22.59
CA ASP A 488 -14.51 -3.46 -22.94
C ASP A 488 -14.98 -3.51 -24.42
N LYS A 489 -14.20 -4.15 -25.32
CA LYS A 489 -14.56 -4.40 -26.72
C LYS A 489 -15.40 -5.67 -26.93
N GLY A 490 -15.67 -6.43 -25.85
CA GLY A 490 -16.46 -7.66 -25.90
C GLY A 490 -15.66 -8.93 -26.20
N GLU A 491 -14.32 -8.89 -26.12
CA GLU A 491 -13.50 -10.10 -26.25
C GLU A 491 -13.65 -10.98 -25.00
N SER A 492 -13.63 -12.31 -25.21
CA SER A 492 -13.59 -13.30 -24.14
C SER A 492 -12.15 -13.70 -23.84
N LEU A 493 -11.78 -13.74 -22.57
CA LEU A 493 -10.43 -14.12 -22.12
C LEU A 493 -10.49 -15.41 -21.29
N THR A 494 -9.73 -16.43 -21.73
CA THR A 494 -9.49 -17.66 -20.96
C THR A 494 -8.24 -17.52 -20.10
N GLY A 495 -8.01 -18.44 -19.16
CA GLY A 495 -6.76 -18.49 -18.39
C GLY A 495 -5.53 -18.54 -19.30
N GLU A 496 -5.57 -19.38 -20.33
CA GLU A 496 -4.47 -19.49 -21.31
C GLU A 496 -4.25 -18.19 -22.09
N ALA A 497 -5.32 -17.47 -22.45
CA ALA A 497 -5.21 -16.17 -23.12
C ALA A 497 -4.57 -15.12 -22.19
N LEU A 498 -4.98 -15.08 -20.92
CA LEU A 498 -4.39 -14.21 -19.91
C LEU A 498 -2.91 -14.53 -19.69
N THR A 499 -2.57 -15.81 -19.57
CA THR A 499 -1.17 -16.27 -19.44
C THR A 499 -0.32 -15.87 -20.63
N LYS A 500 -0.87 -15.98 -21.86
CA LYS A 500 -0.15 -15.56 -23.06
C LYS A 500 0.09 -14.05 -23.06
N ILE A 501 -0.94 -13.24 -22.80
CA ILE A 501 -0.84 -11.77 -22.77
C ILE A 501 0.20 -11.35 -21.71
N TYR A 502 0.10 -11.90 -20.49
CA TYR A 502 1.04 -11.61 -19.42
C TYR A 502 2.46 -12.05 -19.76
N GLY A 503 2.61 -13.26 -20.30
CA GLY A 503 3.90 -13.81 -20.69
C GLY A 503 4.61 -12.97 -21.76
N ASP A 504 3.89 -12.46 -22.75
CA ASP A 504 4.44 -11.58 -23.78
C ASP A 504 4.96 -10.25 -23.17
N ILE A 505 4.23 -9.68 -22.20
CA ILE A 505 4.64 -8.47 -21.46
C ILE A 505 5.84 -8.77 -20.54
N LEU A 506 5.77 -9.86 -19.78
CA LEU A 506 6.83 -10.29 -18.87
C LEU A 506 8.17 -10.48 -19.61
N LYS A 507 8.13 -11.21 -20.73
CA LYS A 507 9.31 -11.45 -21.58
C LYS A 507 9.88 -10.16 -22.15
N ARG A 508 9.02 -9.22 -22.57
CA ARG A 508 9.44 -7.91 -23.08
C ARG A 508 10.13 -7.08 -22.00
N TYR A 509 9.54 -6.95 -20.82
CA TYR A 509 10.12 -6.17 -19.71
C TYR A 509 11.45 -6.76 -19.22
N HIS A 510 11.62 -8.06 -19.26
CA HIS A 510 12.83 -8.74 -18.81
C HIS A 510 13.88 -8.95 -19.91
N GLY A 511 13.58 -8.58 -21.15
CA GLY A 511 14.51 -8.72 -22.27
C GLY A 511 14.83 -10.17 -22.62
N ASP A 512 13.85 -11.08 -22.55
CA ASP A 512 14.04 -12.51 -22.82
C ASP A 512 14.58 -12.76 -24.23
N THR A 513 13.99 -12.13 -25.25
CA THR A 513 14.44 -12.23 -26.64
C THR A 513 15.81 -11.60 -26.89
N GLN A 514 16.24 -10.68 -26.02
CA GLN A 514 17.57 -10.07 -26.04
C GLN A 514 18.59 -10.83 -25.18
N GLY A 515 18.21 -11.97 -24.59
CA GLY A 515 19.07 -12.78 -23.74
C GLY A 515 19.45 -12.11 -22.41
N VAL A 516 18.60 -11.20 -21.89
CA VAL A 516 18.88 -10.51 -20.63
C VAL A 516 18.46 -11.35 -19.44
N VAL A 517 17.19 -11.74 -19.36
CA VAL A 517 16.65 -12.68 -18.37
C VAL A 517 15.82 -13.73 -19.10
N LYS A 518 16.16 -14.99 -18.94
CA LYS A 518 15.41 -16.10 -19.53
C LYS A 518 14.15 -16.38 -18.71
N ILE A 519 12.99 -16.38 -19.39
CA ILE A 519 11.69 -16.64 -18.79
C ILE A 519 11.19 -18.02 -19.22
N ASP A 520 11.10 -18.95 -18.27
CA ASP A 520 10.50 -20.25 -18.56
C ASP A 520 8.97 -20.12 -18.56
N GLU A 521 8.29 -20.89 -19.46
CA GLU A 521 6.84 -20.77 -19.69
C GLU A 521 6.01 -21.00 -18.42
N ILE A 522 6.52 -21.78 -17.46
CA ILE A 522 5.84 -22.05 -16.20
C ILE A 522 5.60 -20.76 -15.39
N TYR A 523 6.46 -19.74 -15.54
CA TYR A 523 6.37 -18.49 -14.76
C TYR A 523 5.41 -17.47 -15.35
N THR A 524 4.93 -17.69 -16.59
CA THR A 524 3.98 -16.78 -17.25
C THR A 524 2.58 -16.76 -16.59
N ILE A 525 2.32 -17.67 -15.65
CA ILE A 525 1.11 -17.71 -14.81
C ILE A 525 1.11 -16.65 -13.69
N GLU A 526 2.18 -15.90 -13.51
CA GLU A 526 2.34 -14.97 -12.38
C GLU A 526 1.17 -13.98 -12.21
N TRP A 527 0.46 -13.63 -13.27
CA TRP A 527 -0.73 -12.78 -13.18
C TRP A 527 -1.77 -13.31 -12.18
N ALA A 528 -1.89 -14.63 -12.05
CA ALA A 528 -2.83 -15.27 -11.11
C ALA A 528 -2.45 -15.02 -9.64
N PHE A 529 -1.18 -14.80 -9.33
CA PHE A 529 -0.68 -14.51 -7.99
C PHE A 529 -0.93 -13.07 -7.53
N ILE A 530 -1.35 -12.16 -8.42
CA ILE A 530 -1.45 -10.73 -8.13
C ILE A 530 -2.89 -10.34 -7.76
N PRO A 531 -3.24 -10.26 -6.47
CA PRO A 531 -4.60 -9.96 -6.02
C PRO A 531 -5.07 -8.56 -6.42
N HIS A 532 -4.13 -7.65 -6.69
CA HIS A 532 -4.41 -6.27 -7.06
C HIS A 532 -5.24 -6.15 -8.35
N PHE A 533 -5.21 -7.14 -9.25
CA PHE A 533 -6.03 -7.11 -10.47
C PHE A 533 -7.54 -7.24 -10.21
N TYR A 534 -7.94 -7.59 -8.99
CA TYR A 534 -9.34 -7.53 -8.53
C TYR A 534 -9.73 -6.13 -8.01
N ASN A 535 -8.75 -5.24 -7.79
CA ASN A 535 -8.93 -3.83 -7.46
C ASN A 535 -8.51 -2.96 -8.64
N ARG A 536 -9.40 -2.79 -9.58
CA ARG A 536 -9.17 -2.23 -10.92
C ARG A 536 -8.30 -0.99 -10.94
N PHE A 537 -7.27 -1.02 -11.77
CA PHE A 537 -6.35 0.09 -12.01
C PHE A 537 -5.75 0.69 -10.73
N TYR A 538 -5.41 -0.19 -9.77
CA TYR A 538 -4.79 0.24 -8.53
C TYR A 538 -3.27 0.38 -8.66
N VAL A 539 -2.61 -0.58 -9.34
CA VAL A 539 -1.16 -0.78 -9.27
C VAL A 539 -0.32 0.35 -9.88
N PHE A 540 -0.84 1.06 -10.89
CA PHE A 540 -0.10 2.17 -11.52
C PHE A 540 0.23 3.29 -10.52
N GLN A 541 -0.54 3.42 -9.44
CA GLN A 541 -0.36 4.45 -8.43
C GLN A 541 0.95 4.29 -7.65
N TYR A 542 1.46 3.07 -7.50
CA TYR A 542 2.80 2.85 -6.94
C TYR A 542 3.90 3.48 -7.82
N ALA A 543 3.83 3.24 -9.13
CA ALA A 543 4.82 3.77 -10.07
C ALA A 543 4.75 5.30 -10.19
N THR A 544 3.56 5.90 -10.19
CA THR A 544 3.40 7.36 -10.20
C THR A 544 3.88 7.99 -8.89
N SER A 545 3.63 7.33 -7.76
CA SER A 545 3.99 7.84 -6.44
C SER A 545 5.50 7.83 -6.20
N ILE A 546 6.21 6.72 -6.53
CA ILE A 546 7.67 6.69 -6.41
C ILE A 546 8.33 7.70 -7.37
N THR A 547 7.73 7.92 -8.55
CA THR A 547 8.20 8.92 -9.51
C THR A 547 8.08 10.33 -8.93
N ALA A 548 6.93 10.68 -8.35
CA ALA A 548 6.72 11.99 -7.72
C ALA A 548 7.58 12.15 -6.47
N GLY A 549 7.65 11.11 -5.61
CA GLY A 549 8.50 11.10 -4.41
C GLY A 549 9.97 11.31 -4.73
N ALA A 550 10.49 10.70 -5.80
CA ALA A 550 11.87 10.88 -6.26
C ALA A 550 12.16 12.33 -6.68
N MET A 551 11.21 12.95 -7.37
CA MET A 551 11.32 14.36 -7.75
C MET A 551 11.35 15.27 -6.51
N PHE A 552 10.40 15.09 -5.57
CA PHE A 552 10.34 15.89 -4.35
C PHE A 552 11.58 15.68 -3.48
N ALA A 553 12.01 14.45 -3.23
CA ALA A 553 13.23 14.19 -2.47
C ALA A 553 14.45 14.84 -3.12
N SER A 554 14.62 14.72 -4.44
CA SER A 554 15.70 15.35 -5.17
C SER A 554 15.69 16.87 -5.06
N GLU A 555 14.52 17.51 -5.23
CA GLU A 555 14.41 18.97 -5.13
C GLU A 555 14.68 19.49 -3.71
N ILE A 556 14.22 18.76 -2.69
CA ILE A 556 14.42 19.10 -1.27
C ILE A 556 15.91 18.97 -0.92
N LEU A 557 16.56 17.86 -1.30
CA LEU A 557 17.98 17.60 -1.03
C LEU A 557 18.91 18.56 -1.75
N ASN A 558 18.52 19.07 -2.93
CA ASN A 558 19.25 20.09 -3.67
C ASN A 558 18.85 21.51 -3.26
N GLU A 559 18.12 21.68 -2.17
CA GLU A 559 17.72 22.97 -1.59
C GLU A 559 17.06 23.93 -2.62
N LYS A 560 16.31 23.36 -3.59
CA LYS A 560 15.61 24.20 -4.56
C LYS A 560 14.61 25.13 -3.87
N PRO A 561 14.48 26.38 -4.32
CA PRO A 561 13.58 27.34 -3.68
C PRO A 561 12.17 26.80 -3.53
N LEU A 562 11.61 26.89 -2.31
CA LEU A 562 10.27 26.46 -1.94
C LEU A 562 9.96 24.95 -2.11
N ALA A 563 10.94 24.10 -2.48
CA ALA A 563 10.70 22.67 -2.71
C ALA A 563 10.06 22.00 -1.48
N ARG A 564 10.63 22.22 -0.29
CA ARG A 564 10.08 21.73 0.98
C ARG A 564 8.65 22.20 1.19
N GLU A 565 8.37 23.48 1.03
CA GLU A 565 7.01 24.02 1.28
C GLU A 565 5.99 23.51 0.25
N ARG A 566 6.37 23.37 -1.02
CA ARG A 566 5.50 22.78 -2.05
C ARG A 566 5.13 21.33 -1.69
N TYR A 567 6.09 20.54 -1.25
CA TYR A 567 5.87 19.17 -0.80
C TYR A 567 4.98 19.13 0.46
N LEU A 568 5.31 19.87 1.52
CA LEU A 568 4.53 19.90 2.75
C LEU A 568 3.10 20.41 2.53
N ASN A 569 2.88 21.27 1.54
CA ASN A 569 1.54 21.72 1.18
C ASN A 569 0.68 20.62 0.56
N ILE A 570 1.27 19.61 -0.13
CA ILE A 570 0.52 18.41 -0.55
C ILE A 570 0.01 17.68 0.69
N LEU A 571 0.89 17.44 1.67
CA LEU A 571 0.54 16.70 2.88
C LEU A 571 -0.53 17.44 3.72
N ARG A 572 -0.43 18.76 3.82
CA ARG A 572 -1.40 19.60 4.54
C ARG A 572 -2.75 19.72 3.82
N ALA A 573 -2.76 19.54 2.49
CA ALA A 573 -3.98 19.70 1.72
C ALA A 573 -4.98 18.56 1.93
N GLY A 574 -4.52 17.36 2.32
CA GLY A 574 -5.39 16.20 2.42
C GLY A 574 -6.20 15.98 1.14
N GLY A 575 -7.51 15.79 1.27
CA GLY A 575 -8.46 15.66 0.17
C GLY A 575 -9.20 16.95 -0.19
N SER A 576 -8.67 18.13 0.18
CA SER A 576 -9.34 19.41 -0.12
C SER A 576 -9.27 19.83 -1.58
N ARG A 577 -8.48 19.14 -2.40
CA ARG A 577 -8.29 19.35 -3.84
C ARG A 577 -8.05 18.02 -4.54
N TYR A 578 -8.25 17.98 -5.85
CA TYR A 578 -7.95 16.78 -6.64
C TYR A 578 -6.45 16.46 -6.64
N PRO A 579 -6.07 15.17 -6.49
CA PRO A 579 -4.69 14.78 -6.22
C PRO A 579 -3.71 15.14 -7.35
N TYR A 580 -4.10 14.95 -8.61
CA TYR A 580 -3.26 15.34 -9.75
C TYR A 580 -2.97 16.85 -9.76
N GLU A 581 -3.99 17.67 -9.49
CA GLU A 581 -3.85 19.14 -9.43
C GLU A 581 -2.93 19.58 -8.29
N LEU A 582 -2.96 18.88 -7.14
CA LEU A 582 -2.07 19.13 -6.02
C LEU A 582 -0.61 18.85 -6.39
N VAL A 583 -0.35 17.68 -6.95
CA VAL A 583 1.00 17.23 -7.33
C VAL A 583 1.57 18.12 -8.45
N LYS A 584 0.75 18.45 -9.44
CA LYS A 584 1.12 19.36 -10.53
C LYS A 584 1.43 20.78 -10.02
N ALA A 585 0.59 21.32 -9.15
CA ALA A 585 0.83 22.64 -8.54
C ALA A 585 2.09 22.68 -7.67
N ALA A 586 2.49 21.54 -7.11
CA ALA A 586 3.75 21.40 -6.40
C ALA A 586 4.98 21.26 -7.31
N GLY A 587 4.81 21.22 -8.63
CA GLY A 587 5.88 21.22 -9.62
C GLY A 587 6.13 19.88 -10.31
N VAL A 588 5.33 18.84 -10.03
CA VAL A 588 5.49 17.51 -10.64
C VAL A 588 4.28 17.19 -11.52
N ASP A 589 4.42 17.34 -12.83
CA ASP A 589 3.37 17.01 -13.80
C ASP A 589 3.54 15.58 -14.34
N LEU A 590 2.83 14.64 -13.72
CA LEU A 590 2.87 13.21 -14.08
C LEU A 590 2.23 12.88 -15.44
N ALA A 591 1.61 13.84 -16.11
CA ALA A 591 1.16 13.70 -17.49
C ALA A 591 2.26 14.00 -18.53
N THR A 592 3.49 14.29 -18.08
CA THR A 592 4.64 14.61 -18.93
C THR A 592 5.79 13.61 -18.74
N ALA A 593 6.72 13.55 -19.68
CA ALA A 593 7.86 12.63 -19.64
C ALA A 593 8.88 12.97 -18.53
N ALA A 594 9.02 14.23 -18.16
CA ALA A 594 10.12 14.71 -17.31
C ALA A 594 10.26 14.00 -15.96
N PRO A 595 9.18 13.76 -15.17
CA PRO A 595 9.31 13.04 -13.90
C PRO A 595 9.81 11.59 -14.08
N TYR A 596 9.36 10.91 -15.13
CA TYR A 596 9.77 9.53 -15.42
C TYR A 596 11.21 9.44 -15.90
N GLN A 597 11.67 10.40 -16.70
CA GLN A 597 13.09 10.52 -17.08
C GLN A 597 13.98 10.74 -15.87
N ALA A 598 13.53 11.53 -14.89
CA ALA A 598 14.28 11.79 -13.67
C ALA A 598 14.48 10.53 -12.80
N ILE A 599 13.42 9.71 -12.61
CA ILE A 599 13.55 8.46 -11.84
C ILE A 599 14.45 7.45 -12.56
N VAL A 600 14.38 7.37 -13.89
CA VAL A 600 15.24 6.51 -14.70
C VAL A 600 16.70 6.99 -14.63
N ALA A 601 16.95 8.28 -14.70
CA ALA A 601 18.29 8.86 -14.52
C ALA A 601 18.86 8.52 -13.13
N ARG A 602 18.01 8.58 -12.06
CA ARG A 602 18.40 8.15 -10.72
C ARG A 602 18.82 6.67 -10.69
N MET A 603 18.05 5.78 -11.30
CA MET A 603 18.40 4.36 -11.39
C MET A 603 19.73 4.13 -12.10
N ASN A 604 19.99 4.84 -13.21
CA ASN A 604 21.27 4.78 -13.92
C ASN A 604 22.42 5.29 -13.03
N SER A 605 22.25 6.40 -12.33
CA SER A 605 23.27 6.95 -11.41
C SER A 605 23.61 5.98 -10.27
N ILE A 606 22.64 5.23 -9.75
CA ILE A 606 22.90 4.20 -8.73
C ILE A 606 23.74 3.07 -9.35
N MET A 607 23.42 2.60 -10.55
CA MET A 607 24.21 1.58 -11.25
C MET A 607 25.65 2.05 -11.54
N ASP A 608 25.82 3.31 -11.96
CA ASP A 608 27.14 3.90 -12.18
C ASP A 608 27.99 3.87 -10.90
N GLN A 609 27.40 4.21 -9.73
CA GLN A 609 28.10 4.17 -8.44
C GLN A 609 28.52 2.73 -8.08
N ILE A 610 27.66 1.73 -8.29
CA ILE A 610 27.98 0.32 -8.06
C ILE A 610 29.15 -0.12 -8.97
N GLU A 611 29.11 0.22 -10.25
CA GLU A 611 30.17 -0.15 -11.20
C GLU A 611 31.51 0.52 -10.85
N VAL A 612 31.51 1.75 -10.34
CA VAL A 612 32.72 2.43 -9.82
C VAL A 612 33.30 1.69 -8.61
N ILE A 613 32.46 1.28 -7.64
CA ILE A 613 32.90 0.53 -6.47
C ILE A 613 33.51 -0.81 -6.88
N GLN A 614 32.84 -1.55 -7.80
CA GLN A 614 33.34 -2.82 -8.31
C GLN A 614 34.70 -2.70 -9.03
N ALA A 615 34.94 -1.57 -9.72
CA ALA A 615 36.19 -1.32 -10.42
C ALA A 615 37.40 -1.09 -9.49
N LYS A 616 37.17 -0.57 -8.26
CA LYS A 616 38.21 -0.38 -7.23
C LYS A 616 38.64 -1.70 -6.58
N GLY A 617 37.76 -2.70 -6.55
CA GLY A 617 38.01 -4.00 -5.91
C GLY A 617 38.70 -5.03 -6.82
N LYS A 618 38.96 -4.66 -8.09
CA LYS A 618 39.72 -5.45 -9.07
C LYS A 618 41.15 -4.92 -9.19
#